data_2185ea42e8cf27b0d681d2cd22d0f5ad
#
_entry.id   2185ea42e8cf27b0d681d2cd22d0f5ad
#
_cell.length_a   1.000
_cell.length_b   1.000
_cell.length_c   1.000
_cell.angle_alpha   90.00
_cell.angle_beta   90.00
_cell.angle_gamma   90.00
#
_symmetry.space_group_name_H-M   'P 1'
#
loop_
_entity.id
_entity.type
_entity.pdbx_description
1 polymer ?
#
loop_
_entity_poly.entity_id
_entity_poly.type
_entity_poly.pdbx_seq_one_letter_code
_entity_poly.pdbx_strand_id
1 'polypeptide(L)'
;YYSDSKTGHLLSQPFNSSTPVLYYNKDAFKKAGLDPEQPPKTWQDLADYAAKLKASGMKCGYASGWQGWIQLENFSAWNGLPFASKNNGFDGTDAVLEFNKPEQVKHITMLEEMNKKGDFSYVGRKDESTEKFYNGDCAMTTASSGSLANIREYAKFNYGVGMMPYDADAKDAPQNAIIGGASLWVMQGK
;
A
#
# COMPACT_ATOMS: atom_id res chain seq x y z
N TYR A 1 0.78 -19.33 -8.23
CA TYR A 1 0.34 -19.19 -6.82
C TYR A 1 -0.64 -20.28 -6.41
N TYR A 2 -1.46 -20.78 -7.33
CA TYR A 2 -2.57 -21.70 -7.02
C TYR A 2 -2.32 -23.13 -7.47
N SER A 3 -1.14 -23.39 -8.03
CA SER A 3 -0.79 -24.70 -8.58
C SER A 3 0.39 -25.32 -7.86
N ASP A 4 0.42 -26.64 -7.78
CA ASP A 4 1.58 -27.38 -7.33
C ASP A 4 2.75 -27.17 -8.31
N SER A 5 3.91 -26.78 -7.81
CA SER A 5 5.07 -26.43 -8.64
C SER A 5 5.71 -27.65 -9.36
N LYS A 6 5.44 -28.87 -8.88
CA LYS A 6 5.99 -30.11 -9.47
C LYS A 6 5.06 -30.73 -10.52
N THR A 7 3.75 -30.70 -10.23
CA THR A 7 2.76 -31.39 -11.08
C THR A 7 1.99 -30.44 -11.98
N GLY A 8 2.00 -29.12 -11.68
CA GLY A 8 1.20 -28.12 -12.37
C GLY A 8 -0.30 -28.19 -12.06
N HIS A 9 -0.73 -29.10 -11.19
CA HIS A 9 -2.12 -29.24 -10.84
C HIS A 9 -2.63 -28.04 -10.05
N LEU A 10 -3.83 -27.58 -10.35
CA LEU A 10 -4.50 -26.53 -9.62
C LEU A 10 -4.88 -27.04 -8.22
N LEU A 11 -4.39 -26.37 -7.18
CA LEU A 11 -4.63 -26.73 -5.79
C LEU A 11 -5.79 -25.95 -5.16
N SER A 12 -6.07 -24.77 -5.69
CA SER A 12 -7.17 -23.93 -5.23
C SER A 12 -7.74 -23.10 -6.38
N GLN A 13 -8.99 -22.69 -6.26
CA GLN A 13 -9.67 -21.83 -7.23
C GLN A 13 -9.53 -20.37 -6.76
N PRO A 14 -8.96 -19.44 -7.54
CA PRO A 14 -9.00 -18.01 -7.22
C PRO A 14 -10.45 -17.54 -7.09
N PHE A 15 -10.73 -16.76 -6.04
CA PHE A 15 -12.06 -16.21 -5.76
C PHE A 15 -12.13 -14.71 -6.02
N ASN A 16 -11.24 -13.94 -5.37
CA ASN A 16 -11.09 -12.52 -5.61
C ASN A 16 -9.62 -12.10 -5.52
N SER A 17 -9.35 -10.91 -6.02
CA SER A 17 -8.01 -10.34 -6.01
C SER A 17 -8.09 -8.86 -5.71
N SER A 18 -7.12 -8.34 -4.97
CA SER A 18 -6.91 -6.91 -4.75
C SER A 18 -5.43 -6.56 -4.90
N THR A 19 -5.15 -5.28 -5.10
CA THR A 19 -3.80 -4.75 -5.13
C THR A 19 -3.75 -3.47 -4.31
N PRO A 20 -2.62 -3.10 -3.71
CA PRO A 20 -2.45 -1.80 -3.07
C PRO A 20 -2.52 -0.67 -4.08
N VAL A 21 -3.24 0.39 -3.71
CA VAL A 21 -3.35 1.63 -4.48
C VAL A 21 -3.32 2.84 -3.55
N LEU A 22 -3.04 4.01 -4.09
CA LEU A 22 -3.13 5.29 -3.39
C LEU A 22 -4.48 5.94 -3.70
N TYR A 23 -5.26 6.27 -2.65
CA TYR A 23 -6.42 7.15 -2.75
C TYR A 23 -6.05 8.53 -2.21
N TYR A 24 -6.52 9.59 -2.89
CA TYR A 24 -6.22 10.95 -2.49
C TYR A 24 -7.40 11.91 -2.72
N ASN A 25 -7.52 12.89 -1.83
CA ASN A 25 -8.58 13.89 -1.85
C ASN A 25 -8.17 15.05 -2.76
N LYS A 26 -8.77 15.14 -3.96
CA LYS A 26 -8.48 16.18 -4.95
C LYS A 26 -8.84 17.59 -4.46
N ASP A 27 -9.89 17.72 -3.65
CA ASP A 27 -10.29 19.02 -3.11
C ASP A 27 -9.31 19.51 -2.05
N ALA A 28 -8.80 18.59 -1.20
CA ALA A 28 -7.72 18.91 -0.27
C ALA A 28 -6.42 19.27 -0.98
N PHE A 29 -6.07 18.58 -2.08
CA PHE A 29 -4.92 18.92 -2.92
C PHE A 29 -5.01 20.36 -3.43
N LYS A 30 -6.14 20.73 -4.06
CA LYS A 30 -6.37 22.10 -4.52
C LYS A 30 -6.21 23.13 -3.40
N LYS A 31 -6.79 22.85 -2.22
CA LYS A 31 -6.68 23.73 -1.06
C LYS A 31 -5.23 23.90 -0.57
N ALA A 32 -4.42 22.86 -0.68
CA ALA A 32 -3.01 22.88 -0.31
C ALA A 32 -2.08 23.43 -1.41
N GLY A 33 -2.62 23.87 -2.56
CA GLY A 33 -1.85 24.35 -3.72
C GLY A 33 -1.13 23.22 -4.48
N LEU A 34 -1.62 22.00 -4.36
CA LEU A 34 -1.14 20.83 -5.11
C LEU A 34 -2.03 20.63 -6.37
N ASP A 35 -1.43 20.09 -7.43
CA ASP A 35 -2.18 19.70 -8.61
C ASP A 35 -3.04 18.47 -8.30
N PRO A 36 -4.38 18.55 -8.42
CA PRO A 36 -5.29 17.44 -8.13
C PRO A 36 -5.21 16.29 -9.14
N GLU A 37 -4.56 16.49 -10.28
CA GLU A 37 -4.36 15.46 -11.30
C GLU A 37 -2.97 14.80 -11.24
N GLN A 38 -2.12 15.24 -10.29
CA GLN A 38 -0.76 14.74 -10.10
C GLN A 38 -0.61 14.13 -8.70
N PRO A 39 -1.01 12.85 -8.49
CA PRO A 39 -0.72 12.15 -7.25
C PRO A 39 0.79 11.97 -7.07
N PRO A 40 1.28 11.83 -5.81
CA PRO A 40 2.70 11.62 -5.55
C PRO A 40 3.17 10.32 -6.22
N LYS A 41 4.32 10.38 -6.89
CA LYS A 41 4.93 9.23 -7.59
C LYS A 41 5.95 8.50 -6.73
N THR A 42 6.65 9.23 -5.89
CA THR A 42 7.68 8.67 -5.00
C THR A 42 7.25 8.78 -3.54
N TRP A 43 7.89 8.02 -2.68
CA TRP A 43 7.67 8.14 -1.23
C TRP A 43 8.10 9.50 -0.68
N GLN A 44 9.11 10.12 -1.31
CA GLN A 44 9.50 11.49 -0.95
C GLN A 44 8.41 12.49 -1.34
N ASP A 45 7.84 12.39 -2.55
CA ASP A 45 6.71 13.23 -2.95
C ASP A 45 5.53 13.06 -1.99
N LEU A 46 5.23 11.81 -1.58
CA LEU A 46 4.14 11.53 -0.64
C LEU A 46 4.39 12.22 0.71
N ALA A 47 5.61 12.18 1.23
CA ALA A 47 5.96 12.84 2.48
C ALA A 47 5.81 14.36 2.38
N ASP A 48 6.29 14.96 1.29
CA ASP A 48 6.19 16.41 1.04
C ASP A 48 4.73 16.85 0.87
N TYR A 49 3.93 16.06 0.17
CA TYR A 49 2.50 16.32 0.00
C TYR A 49 1.75 16.18 1.32
N ALA A 50 2.06 15.15 2.11
CA ALA A 50 1.45 14.95 3.44
C ALA A 50 1.71 16.15 4.36
N ALA A 51 2.93 16.67 4.39
CA ALA A 51 3.29 17.87 5.15
C ALA A 51 2.50 19.11 4.67
N LYS A 52 2.41 19.34 3.36
CA LYS A 52 1.63 20.46 2.79
C LYS A 52 0.14 20.34 3.10
N LEU A 53 -0.43 19.15 2.97
CA LEU A 53 -1.83 18.87 3.27
C LEU A 53 -2.13 19.10 4.75
N LYS A 54 -1.24 18.65 5.63
CA LYS A 54 -1.32 18.94 7.08
C LYS A 54 -1.29 20.43 7.35
N ALA A 55 -0.36 21.16 6.74
CA ALA A 55 -0.22 22.61 6.90
C ALA A 55 -1.46 23.37 6.36
N SER A 56 -2.18 22.84 5.36
CA SER A 56 -3.40 23.43 4.81
C SER A 56 -4.65 23.21 5.70
N GLY A 57 -4.51 22.52 6.84
CA GLY A 57 -5.56 22.31 7.82
C GLY A 57 -6.23 20.93 7.79
N MET A 58 -5.66 19.95 7.09
CA MET A 58 -6.09 18.56 7.22
C MET A 58 -5.69 18.01 8.59
N LYS A 59 -6.50 17.15 9.18
CA LYS A 59 -6.17 16.50 10.47
C LYS A 59 -4.97 15.56 10.32
N CYS A 60 -4.84 14.88 9.18
CA CYS A 60 -3.64 14.15 8.81
C CYS A 60 -3.40 14.22 7.29
N GLY A 61 -2.14 14.20 6.86
CA GLY A 61 -1.78 14.19 5.45
C GLY A 61 -1.93 12.82 4.82
N TYR A 62 -1.49 11.79 5.53
CA TYR A 62 -1.46 10.42 5.04
C TYR A 62 -1.79 9.39 6.13
N ALA A 63 -2.47 8.34 5.75
CA ALA A 63 -2.68 7.13 6.54
C ALA A 63 -2.45 5.88 5.68
N SER A 64 -2.24 4.72 6.31
CA SER A 64 -2.06 3.44 5.61
C SER A 64 -2.84 2.35 6.32
N GLY A 65 -3.55 1.54 5.56
CA GLY A 65 -4.08 0.26 6.02
C GLY A 65 -3.12 -0.89 5.75
N TRP A 66 -3.36 -2.03 6.37
CA TRP A 66 -2.70 -3.30 6.06
C TRP A 66 -1.17 -3.21 5.99
N GLN A 67 -0.53 -2.61 7.00
CA GLN A 67 0.88 -2.21 6.96
C GLN A 67 1.85 -3.33 6.57
N GLY A 68 1.69 -4.56 7.07
CA GLY A 68 2.54 -5.68 6.66
C GLY A 68 2.48 -5.90 5.15
N TRP A 69 1.26 -5.99 4.61
CA TRP A 69 1.03 -6.22 3.18
C TRP A 69 1.46 -5.03 2.32
N ILE A 70 1.09 -3.79 2.70
CA ILE A 70 1.34 -2.59 1.89
C ILE A 70 2.76 -2.06 2.08
N GLN A 71 3.20 -1.88 3.34
CA GLN A 71 4.44 -1.15 3.65
C GLN A 71 5.68 -2.04 3.69
N LEU A 72 5.53 -3.36 3.72
CA LEU A 72 6.66 -4.30 3.67
C LEU A 72 6.63 -5.18 2.42
N GLU A 73 5.58 -5.98 2.25
CA GLU A 73 5.52 -6.95 1.15
C GLU A 73 5.41 -6.24 -0.20
N ASN A 74 4.42 -5.36 -0.37
CA ASN A 74 4.27 -4.61 -1.63
C ASN A 74 5.41 -3.61 -1.84
N PHE A 75 5.89 -2.93 -0.78
CA PHE A 75 7.05 -2.06 -0.89
C PHE A 75 8.25 -2.82 -1.45
N SER A 76 8.54 -4.00 -0.93
CA SER A 76 9.64 -4.84 -1.43
C SER A 76 9.44 -5.21 -2.90
N ALA A 77 8.27 -5.75 -3.26
CA ALA A 77 7.98 -6.16 -4.63
C ALA A 77 7.99 -4.98 -5.61
N TRP A 78 7.36 -3.85 -5.25
CA TRP A 78 7.26 -2.66 -6.08
C TRP A 78 8.61 -2.00 -6.37
N ASN A 79 9.56 -2.15 -5.45
CA ASN A 79 10.91 -1.61 -5.58
C ASN A 79 11.97 -2.66 -6.01
N GLY A 80 11.56 -3.86 -6.41
CA GLY A 80 12.47 -4.91 -6.88
C GLY A 80 13.36 -5.48 -5.77
N LEU A 81 12.93 -5.41 -4.50
CA LEU A 81 13.70 -5.87 -3.36
C LEU A 81 13.27 -7.28 -2.94
N PRO A 82 14.20 -8.15 -2.53
CA PRO A 82 13.85 -9.46 -2.01
C PRO A 82 13.11 -9.32 -0.67
N PHE A 83 12.08 -10.16 -0.48
CA PHE A 83 11.36 -10.28 0.78
C PHE A 83 11.82 -11.53 1.55
N ALA A 84 12.15 -12.60 0.82
CA ALA A 84 12.73 -13.81 1.35
C ALA A 84 13.76 -14.39 0.37
N SER A 85 14.66 -15.23 0.88
CA SER A 85 15.61 -15.99 0.06
C SER A 85 14.91 -16.99 -0.87
N LYS A 86 15.66 -17.68 -1.74
CA LYS A 86 15.15 -18.73 -2.62
C LYS A 86 13.97 -18.24 -3.48
N ASN A 87 14.20 -17.14 -4.19
CA ASN A 87 13.17 -16.55 -5.06
C ASN A 87 11.85 -16.34 -4.30
N ASN A 88 11.93 -15.65 -3.15
CA ASN A 88 10.81 -15.42 -2.23
C ASN A 88 10.08 -16.72 -1.79
N GLY A 89 10.84 -17.82 -1.63
CA GLY A 89 10.32 -19.10 -1.18
C GLY A 89 9.83 -20.05 -2.27
N PHE A 90 9.83 -19.62 -3.54
CA PHE A 90 9.40 -20.49 -4.66
C PHE A 90 10.37 -21.65 -4.94
N ASP A 91 11.65 -21.49 -4.62
CA ASP A 91 12.70 -22.48 -4.89
C ASP A 91 13.00 -23.42 -3.69
N GLY A 92 12.24 -23.31 -2.61
CA GLY A 92 12.39 -24.21 -1.45
C GLY A 92 11.64 -23.77 -0.21
N THR A 93 11.34 -24.74 0.66
CA THR A 93 10.59 -24.54 1.92
C THR A 93 11.47 -24.07 3.09
N ASP A 94 12.78 -24.03 2.91
CA ASP A 94 13.78 -23.55 3.87
C ASP A 94 14.24 -22.11 3.55
N ALA A 95 13.35 -21.32 2.93
CA ALA A 95 13.56 -19.90 2.72
C ALA A 95 13.60 -19.15 4.05
N VAL A 96 14.46 -18.13 4.13
CA VAL A 96 14.57 -17.22 5.28
C VAL A 96 14.10 -15.83 4.88
N LEU A 97 13.49 -15.10 5.81
CA LEU A 97 13.02 -13.74 5.59
C LEU A 97 14.19 -12.76 5.48
N GLU A 98 14.09 -11.82 4.55
CA GLU A 98 15.15 -10.86 4.23
C GLU A 98 14.66 -9.39 4.19
N PHE A 99 13.47 -9.10 4.66
CA PHE A 99 12.84 -7.79 4.58
C PHE A 99 13.41 -6.73 5.55
N ASN A 100 14.52 -7.01 6.21
CA ASN A 100 15.24 -6.09 7.10
C ASN A 100 16.49 -5.48 6.44
N LYS A 101 16.49 -5.34 5.13
CA LYS A 101 17.58 -4.68 4.39
C LYS A 101 17.49 -3.15 4.53
N PRO A 102 18.56 -2.43 4.21
CA PRO A 102 18.64 -0.97 4.38
C PRO A 102 17.45 -0.21 3.79
N GLU A 103 16.95 -0.63 2.63
CA GLU A 103 15.85 0.02 1.92
C GLU A 103 14.53 -0.10 2.68
N GLN A 104 14.19 -1.31 3.17
CA GLN A 104 12.98 -1.51 3.98
C GLN A 104 13.09 -0.77 5.31
N VAL A 105 14.26 -0.80 5.96
CA VAL A 105 14.50 -0.06 7.20
C VAL A 105 14.36 1.44 6.97
N LYS A 106 14.96 1.99 5.89
CA LYS A 106 14.82 3.40 5.49
C LYS A 106 13.34 3.78 5.34
N HIS A 107 12.56 2.94 4.64
CA HIS A 107 11.14 3.19 4.41
C HIS A 107 10.34 3.25 5.72
N ILE A 108 10.51 2.28 6.59
CA ILE A 108 9.80 2.27 7.89
C ILE A 108 10.25 3.43 8.78
N THR A 109 11.53 3.77 8.76
CA THR A 109 12.06 4.95 9.48
C THR A 109 11.41 6.24 8.98
N MET A 110 11.24 6.40 7.66
CA MET A 110 10.54 7.54 7.09
C MET A 110 9.09 7.64 7.59
N LEU A 111 8.35 6.53 7.61
CA LEU A 111 6.98 6.50 8.13
C LEU A 111 6.94 6.85 9.63
N GLU A 112 7.90 6.35 10.42
CA GLU A 112 8.03 6.71 11.84
C GLU A 112 8.27 8.21 12.03
N GLU A 113 9.17 8.79 11.24
CA GLU A 113 9.45 10.23 11.27
C GLU A 113 8.23 11.07 10.87
N MET A 114 7.52 10.68 9.81
CA MET A 114 6.28 11.32 9.40
C MET A 114 5.21 11.23 10.50
N ASN A 115 5.13 10.10 11.20
CA ASN A 115 4.21 9.93 12.32
C ASN A 115 4.57 10.85 13.50
N LYS A 116 5.85 10.98 13.84
CA LYS A 116 6.33 11.91 14.89
C LYS A 116 6.02 13.37 14.55
N LYS A 117 6.06 13.75 13.27
CA LYS A 117 5.68 15.09 12.79
C LYS A 117 4.15 15.28 12.69
N GLY A 118 3.37 14.22 12.76
CA GLY A 118 1.92 14.24 12.60
C GLY A 118 1.45 14.31 11.13
N ASP A 119 2.32 14.12 10.16
CA ASP A 119 2.02 14.08 8.73
C ASP A 119 1.44 12.74 8.31
N PHE A 120 1.87 11.67 8.94
CA PHE A 120 1.32 10.32 8.86
C PHE A 120 0.61 9.95 10.15
N SER A 121 -0.53 9.24 10.04
CA SER A 121 -1.25 8.69 11.18
C SER A 121 -1.35 7.17 11.07
N TYR A 122 -0.77 6.47 12.05
CA TYR A 122 -1.06 5.07 12.25
C TYR A 122 -2.44 4.92 12.90
N VAL A 123 -3.37 4.29 12.21
CA VAL A 123 -4.78 4.26 12.62
C VAL A 123 -5.36 2.86 12.80
N GLY A 124 -4.52 1.83 12.72
CA GLY A 124 -4.96 0.45 12.89
C GLY A 124 -4.26 -0.52 11.94
N ARG A 125 -4.50 -1.81 12.13
CA ARG A 125 -3.79 -2.89 11.42
C ARG A 125 -4.42 -3.27 10.08
N LYS A 126 -5.70 -2.97 9.89
CA LYS A 126 -6.47 -3.42 8.73
C LYS A 126 -6.98 -2.23 7.91
N ASP A 127 -8.27 -2.01 7.87
CA ASP A 127 -8.92 -1.09 6.92
C ASP A 127 -9.32 0.26 7.54
N GLU A 128 -8.90 0.51 8.78
CA GLU A 128 -9.26 1.71 9.54
C GLU A 128 -8.79 3.01 8.86
N SER A 129 -7.74 2.93 8.05
CA SER A 129 -7.23 4.07 7.28
C SER A 129 -8.21 4.52 6.18
N THR A 130 -8.94 3.58 5.59
CA THR A 130 -9.96 3.86 4.57
C THR A 130 -11.08 4.70 5.17
N GLU A 131 -11.50 4.38 6.42
CA GLU A 131 -12.49 5.16 7.15
C GLU A 131 -12.02 6.60 7.39
N LYS A 132 -10.78 6.78 7.85
CA LYS A 132 -10.19 8.11 8.04
C LYS A 132 -10.12 8.93 6.75
N PHE A 133 -9.93 8.26 5.63
CA PHE A 133 -9.91 8.90 4.32
C PHE A 133 -11.31 9.34 3.90
N TYR A 134 -12.30 8.45 3.81
CA TYR A 134 -13.62 8.84 3.30
C TYR A 134 -14.40 9.78 4.23
N ASN A 135 -14.08 9.80 5.52
CA ASN A 135 -14.58 10.81 6.46
C ASN A 135 -13.89 12.18 6.31
N GLY A 136 -12.85 12.30 5.49
CA GLY A 136 -12.13 13.54 5.26
C GLY A 136 -11.14 13.91 6.36
N ASP A 137 -10.81 13.00 7.27
CA ASP A 137 -9.80 13.22 8.31
C ASP A 137 -8.38 13.21 7.74
N CYS A 138 -8.07 12.22 6.87
CA CYS A 138 -6.79 12.12 6.16
C CYS A 138 -6.95 12.41 4.68
N ALA A 139 -6.01 13.17 4.11
CA ALA A 139 -6.06 13.60 2.72
C ALA A 139 -5.61 12.51 1.73
N MET A 140 -4.76 11.59 2.17
CA MET A 140 -4.29 10.44 1.38
C MET A 140 -4.38 9.17 2.21
N THR A 141 -4.60 8.05 1.54
CA THR A 141 -4.48 6.73 2.15
C THR A 141 -4.00 5.70 1.13
N THR A 142 -3.14 4.79 1.56
CA THR A 142 -2.85 3.56 0.81
C THR A 142 -3.69 2.43 1.38
N ALA A 143 -4.43 1.77 0.52
CA ALA A 143 -5.36 0.71 0.88
C ALA A 143 -5.54 -0.28 -0.27
N SER A 144 -6.34 -1.31 -0.05
CA SER A 144 -6.74 -2.26 -1.08
C SER A 144 -7.55 -1.57 -2.20
N SER A 145 -7.38 -2.02 -3.45
CA SER A 145 -8.29 -1.66 -4.55
C SER A 145 -9.75 -2.02 -4.23
N GLY A 146 -9.99 -3.01 -3.36
CA GLY A 146 -11.32 -3.38 -2.87
C GLY A 146 -12.00 -2.32 -2.02
N SER A 147 -11.25 -1.39 -1.43
CA SER A 147 -11.80 -0.27 -0.62
C SER A 147 -12.54 0.77 -1.47
N LEU A 148 -12.42 0.71 -2.81
CA LEU A 148 -13.06 1.66 -3.72
C LEU A 148 -14.59 1.72 -3.53
N ALA A 149 -15.25 0.60 -3.26
CA ALA A 149 -16.70 0.57 -3.06
C ALA A 149 -17.12 1.46 -1.89
N ASN A 150 -16.48 1.32 -0.73
CA ASN A 150 -16.75 2.13 0.45
C ASN A 150 -16.39 3.61 0.21
N ILE A 151 -15.28 3.88 -0.46
CA ILE A 151 -14.88 5.26 -0.77
C ILE A 151 -15.92 5.92 -1.68
N ARG A 152 -16.43 5.22 -2.70
CA ARG A 152 -17.49 5.74 -3.59
C ARG A 152 -18.80 6.02 -2.84
N GLU A 153 -19.12 5.21 -1.86
CA GLU A 153 -20.36 5.34 -1.08
C GLU A 153 -20.28 6.49 -0.07
N TYR A 154 -19.16 6.59 0.66
CA TYR A 154 -19.08 7.45 1.83
C TYR A 154 -18.33 8.77 1.62
N ALA A 155 -17.37 8.84 0.70
CA ALA A 155 -16.64 10.10 0.45
C ALA A 155 -17.56 11.18 -0.13
N LYS A 156 -17.54 12.37 0.49
CA LYS A 156 -18.33 13.53 0.07
C LYS A 156 -17.48 14.62 -0.59
N PHE A 157 -16.34 14.24 -1.16
CA PHE A 157 -15.37 15.09 -1.85
C PHE A 157 -14.89 14.40 -3.13
N ASN A 158 -14.28 15.16 -4.03
CA ASN A 158 -13.67 14.62 -5.23
C ASN A 158 -12.37 13.89 -4.86
N TYR A 159 -12.25 12.64 -5.27
CA TYR A 159 -11.06 11.83 -5.01
C TYR A 159 -10.45 11.29 -6.30
N GLY A 160 -9.19 10.92 -6.21
CA GLY A 160 -8.46 10.22 -7.24
C GLY A 160 -7.90 8.91 -6.73
N VAL A 161 -7.55 8.04 -7.67
CA VAL A 161 -6.82 6.79 -7.42
C VAL A 161 -5.51 6.87 -8.20
N GLY A 162 -4.41 6.63 -7.50
CA GLY A 162 -3.07 6.63 -8.06
C GLY A 162 -2.37 5.30 -7.86
N MET A 163 -1.26 5.12 -8.56
CA MET A 163 -0.33 4.02 -8.31
C MET A 163 0.28 4.17 -6.91
N MET A 164 0.79 3.08 -6.36
CA MET A 164 1.61 3.15 -5.16
C MET A 164 2.87 3.98 -5.43
N PRO A 165 3.32 4.80 -4.47
CA PRO A 165 4.62 5.44 -4.59
C PRO A 165 5.77 4.43 -4.61
N TYR A 166 6.84 4.73 -5.33
CA TYR A 166 8.06 3.93 -5.34
C TYR A 166 9.22 4.68 -4.66
N ASP A 167 10.27 3.96 -4.27
CA ASP A 167 11.51 4.58 -3.78
C ASP A 167 12.34 5.05 -4.98
N ALA A 168 12.55 6.35 -5.10
CA ALA A 168 13.32 6.94 -6.21
C ALA A 168 14.79 6.48 -6.25
N ASP A 169 15.32 6.00 -5.12
CA ASP A 169 16.69 5.48 -5.03
C ASP A 169 16.77 3.99 -5.42
N ALA A 170 15.64 3.29 -5.55
CA ALA A 170 15.61 1.89 -5.96
C ALA A 170 15.84 1.77 -7.47
N LYS A 171 16.92 1.08 -7.85
CA LYS A 171 17.42 1.02 -9.22
C LYS A 171 16.40 0.50 -10.23
N ASP A 172 15.59 -0.47 -9.82
CA ASP A 172 14.66 -1.18 -10.70
C ASP A 172 13.18 -0.82 -10.44
N ALA A 173 12.91 0.22 -9.66
CA ALA A 173 11.55 0.67 -9.35
C ALA A 173 10.97 1.57 -10.46
N PRO A 174 9.63 1.57 -10.68
CA PRO A 174 8.69 0.62 -10.09
C PRO A 174 8.59 -0.71 -10.86
N GLN A 175 8.35 -1.79 -10.13
CA GLN A 175 8.06 -3.12 -10.67
C GLN A 175 6.56 -3.44 -10.64
N ASN A 176 6.18 -4.69 -10.38
CA ASN A 176 4.79 -5.11 -10.24
C ASN A 176 4.33 -5.04 -8.78
N ALA A 177 3.12 -4.52 -8.57
CA ALA A 177 2.45 -4.62 -7.27
C ALA A 177 2.11 -6.09 -6.96
N ILE A 178 2.12 -6.43 -5.68
CA ILE A 178 1.61 -7.73 -5.25
C ILE A 178 0.10 -7.76 -5.27
N ILE A 179 -0.45 -8.96 -5.30
CA ILE A 179 -1.88 -9.20 -5.12
C ILE A 179 -2.17 -9.67 -3.70
N GLY A 180 -3.36 -9.37 -3.21
CA GLY A 180 -4.02 -10.01 -2.09
C GLY A 180 -5.32 -10.63 -2.56
N GLY A 181 -6.09 -11.19 -1.64
CA GLY A 181 -7.39 -11.75 -1.97
C GLY A 181 -7.66 -13.08 -1.27
N ALA A 182 -8.57 -13.86 -1.83
CA ALA A 182 -8.95 -15.16 -1.31
C ALA A 182 -9.01 -16.21 -2.41
N SER A 183 -8.87 -17.46 -2.02
CA SER A 183 -9.05 -18.62 -2.88
C SER A 183 -9.93 -19.67 -2.20
N LEU A 184 -10.60 -20.47 -2.98
CA LEU A 184 -11.46 -21.56 -2.54
C LEU A 184 -10.68 -22.87 -2.55
N TRP A 185 -10.78 -23.64 -1.49
CA TRP A 185 -10.09 -24.90 -1.32
C TRP A 185 -11.09 -26.02 -1.06
N VAL A 186 -10.87 -27.17 -1.68
CA VAL A 186 -11.59 -28.38 -1.34
C VAL A 186 -10.89 -29.05 -0.17
N MET A 187 -11.62 -29.21 0.93
CA MET A 187 -11.10 -29.87 2.11
C MET A 187 -11.11 -31.38 1.93
N GLN A 188 -10.07 -32.05 2.42
CA GLN A 188 -10.03 -33.53 2.38
C GLN A 188 -11.23 -34.12 3.13
N GLY A 189 -11.88 -35.10 2.53
CA GLY A 189 -13.03 -35.79 3.12
C GLY A 189 -14.38 -35.06 3.01
N LYS A 190 -14.46 -34.01 2.16
CA LYS A 190 -15.70 -33.27 1.87
C LYS A 190 -16.14 -33.46 0.42
#